data_c343fe37a5da414d0303a3c0bdd81ccb
#
_entry.id   c343fe37a5da414d0303a3c0bdd81ccb
#
_cell.length_a   1.000
_cell.length_b   1.000
_cell.length_c   1.000
_cell.angle_alpha   90.00
_cell.angle_beta   90.00
_cell.angle_gamma   90.00
#
_symmetry.space_group_name_H-M   'P 1'
#
loop_
_entity.id
_entity.type
_entity.pdbx_description
1 polymer ?
#
loop_
_entity_poly.entity_id
_entity_poly.type
_entity_poly.pdbx_seq_one_letter_code
_entity_poly.pdbx_strand_id
1 'polypeptide(L)'
;MTVLIILVLAALAALMIRIVKSRKTTAIKLLLSALCIILMLLCAVLLYFSVYYCAGESARAALPEAPVKLGNVNAWFFDGPGEDTALIFYPGAKVEAAAYAPLMQKLSETGLDCFLVEMPLRFAFFGMNAADRITAAYDYQNWIMAGHSLGGVAASVYTAKHPDSVAGLVLLASYPTQKLEKLPYLSICGENDKVLDRESYEKSRALWPDGARELQIPGGNHAGFADYGPQRGDGEAGITPTEQQTRTAEAISDWINTLFRPTPPAARAV
;
A
#
# COMPACT_ATOMS: atom_id res chain seq x y z
N MET A 1 1.26 -23.72 2.96
CA MET A 1 0.21 -23.45 1.94
C MET A 1 0.73 -23.64 0.52
N THR A 2 1.80 -22.98 0.10
CA THR A 2 2.39 -23.05 -1.25
C THR A 2 2.71 -24.46 -1.72
N VAL A 3 3.36 -25.29 -0.89
CA VAL A 3 3.69 -26.69 -1.21
C VAL A 3 2.42 -27.50 -1.50
N LEU A 4 1.37 -27.33 -0.69
CA LEU A 4 0.09 -28.04 -0.89
C LEU A 4 -0.54 -27.67 -2.24
N ILE A 5 -0.53 -26.41 -2.63
CA ILE A 5 -1.08 -25.96 -3.92
C ILE A 5 -0.30 -26.57 -5.09
N ILE A 6 1.03 -26.66 -5.00
CA ILE A 6 1.87 -27.29 -6.01
C ILE A 6 1.53 -28.80 -6.14
N LEU A 7 1.34 -29.49 -5.04
CA LEU A 7 0.94 -30.90 -5.04
C LEU A 7 -0.45 -31.11 -5.68
N VAL A 8 -1.41 -30.22 -5.38
CA VAL A 8 -2.74 -30.25 -6.01
C VAL A 8 -2.65 -30.01 -7.52
N LEU A 9 -1.83 -29.04 -7.97
CA LEU A 9 -1.59 -28.81 -9.40
C LEU A 9 -1.02 -30.05 -10.10
N ALA A 10 -0.04 -30.70 -9.50
CA ALA A 10 0.53 -31.95 -10.05
C ALA A 10 -0.51 -33.09 -10.13
N ALA A 11 -1.36 -33.22 -9.10
CA ALA A 11 -2.44 -34.21 -9.08
C ALA A 11 -3.50 -33.92 -10.16
N LEU A 12 -3.89 -32.65 -10.37
CA LEU A 12 -4.82 -32.24 -11.41
C LEU A 12 -4.25 -32.50 -12.81
N ALA A 13 -2.97 -32.22 -13.04
CA ALA A 13 -2.30 -32.55 -14.30
C ALA A 13 -2.30 -34.05 -14.61
N ALA A 14 -1.99 -34.89 -13.61
CA ALA A 14 -2.05 -36.35 -13.73
C ALA A 14 -3.49 -36.83 -14.00
N LEU A 15 -4.49 -36.24 -13.34
CA LEU A 15 -5.91 -36.52 -13.57
C LEU A 15 -6.32 -36.17 -15.00
N MET A 16 -5.88 -35.04 -15.51
CA MET A 16 -6.14 -34.59 -16.88
C MET A 16 -5.65 -35.63 -17.89
N ILE A 17 -4.42 -36.13 -17.74
CA ILE A 17 -3.85 -37.19 -18.60
C ILE A 17 -4.72 -38.45 -18.56
N ARG A 18 -5.21 -38.86 -17.38
CA ARG A 18 -6.11 -40.03 -17.25
C ARG A 18 -7.46 -39.83 -17.92
N ILE A 19 -8.04 -38.61 -17.83
CA ILE A 19 -9.32 -38.27 -18.49
C ILE A 19 -9.18 -38.40 -20.01
N VAL A 20 -8.12 -37.82 -20.60
CA VAL A 20 -7.88 -37.87 -22.05
C VAL A 20 -7.72 -39.32 -22.54
N LYS A 21 -7.01 -40.16 -21.78
CA LYS A 21 -6.78 -41.58 -22.12
C LYS A 21 -7.96 -42.51 -21.77
N SER A 22 -8.99 -42.00 -21.08
CA SER A 22 -10.14 -42.83 -20.65
C SER A 22 -11.02 -43.28 -21.86
N ARG A 23 -11.84 -44.32 -21.61
CA ARG A 23 -12.84 -44.82 -22.62
C ARG A 23 -14.19 -44.07 -22.53
N LYS A 24 -14.27 -42.94 -21.81
CA LYS A 24 -15.50 -42.12 -21.71
C LYS A 24 -15.86 -41.48 -23.02
N THR A 25 -17.12 -41.06 -23.16
CA THR A 25 -17.59 -40.33 -24.34
C THR A 25 -16.87 -38.97 -24.47
N THR A 26 -16.77 -38.45 -25.69
CA THR A 26 -16.09 -37.19 -25.97
C THR A 26 -16.66 -36.03 -25.13
N ALA A 27 -17.97 -35.96 -24.99
CA ALA A 27 -18.63 -34.90 -24.22
C ALA A 27 -18.22 -34.94 -22.74
N ILE A 28 -18.14 -36.14 -22.12
CA ILE A 28 -17.70 -36.29 -20.71
C ILE A 28 -16.22 -35.93 -20.57
N LYS A 29 -15.37 -36.32 -21.52
CA LYS A 29 -13.94 -35.94 -21.53
C LYS A 29 -13.79 -34.43 -21.57
N LEU A 30 -14.50 -33.74 -22.47
CA LEU A 30 -14.45 -32.30 -22.60
C LEU A 30 -14.88 -31.60 -21.30
N LEU A 31 -16.00 -32.03 -20.70
CA LEU A 31 -16.50 -31.47 -19.43
C LEU A 31 -15.48 -31.64 -18.30
N LEU A 32 -14.95 -32.84 -18.11
CA LEU A 32 -13.97 -33.11 -17.04
C LEU A 32 -12.65 -32.39 -17.29
N SER A 33 -12.20 -32.26 -18.54
CA SER A 33 -11.01 -31.50 -18.87
C SER A 33 -11.20 -30.00 -18.61
N ALA A 34 -12.33 -29.43 -18.95
CA ALA A 34 -12.68 -28.03 -18.65
C ALA A 34 -12.67 -27.79 -17.14
N LEU A 35 -13.27 -28.69 -16.34
CA LEU A 35 -13.25 -28.60 -14.88
C LEU A 35 -11.82 -28.64 -14.31
N CYS A 36 -10.98 -29.56 -14.81
CA CYS A 36 -9.57 -29.63 -14.39
C CYS A 36 -8.81 -28.34 -14.73
N ILE A 37 -9.04 -27.77 -15.91
CA ILE A 37 -8.41 -26.49 -16.31
C ILE A 37 -8.84 -25.36 -15.36
N ILE A 38 -10.12 -25.24 -15.06
CA ILE A 38 -10.64 -24.22 -14.12
C ILE A 38 -9.99 -24.39 -12.75
N LEU A 39 -9.90 -25.61 -12.22
CA LEU A 39 -9.26 -25.89 -10.93
C LEU A 39 -7.76 -25.56 -10.96
N MET A 40 -7.06 -25.88 -12.07
CA MET A 40 -5.64 -25.51 -12.20
C MET A 40 -5.45 -24.00 -12.26
N LEU A 41 -6.31 -23.27 -12.97
CA LEU A 41 -6.28 -21.78 -12.99
C LEU A 41 -6.54 -21.21 -11.59
N LEU A 42 -7.52 -21.74 -10.87
CA LEU A 42 -7.79 -21.32 -9.49
C LEU A 42 -6.58 -21.57 -8.58
N CYS A 43 -5.94 -22.76 -8.67
CA CYS A 43 -4.72 -23.04 -7.93
C CYS A 43 -3.57 -22.10 -8.31
N ALA A 44 -3.41 -21.75 -9.58
CA ALA A 44 -2.39 -20.80 -10.04
C ALA A 44 -2.63 -19.41 -9.45
N VAL A 45 -3.88 -18.95 -9.42
CA VAL A 45 -4.28 -17.68 -8.78
C VAL A 45 -3.98 -17.70 -7.28
N LEU A 46 -4.35 -18.77 -6.58
CA LEU A 46 -4.05 -18.93 -5.15
C LEU A 46 -2.53 -18.97 -4.90
N LEU A 47 -1.77 -19.64 -5.76
CA LEU A 47 -0.31 -19.66 -5.67
C LEU A 47 0.28 -18.26 -5.88
N TYR A 48 -0.21 -17.51 -6.85
CA TYR A 48 0.22 -16.14 -7.11
C TYR A 48 0.05 -15.23 -5.88
N PHE A 49 -1.11 -15.31 -5.19
CA PHE A 49 -1.36 -14.53 -3.97
C PHE A 49 -0.67 -15.09 -2.72
N SER A 50 -0.24 -16.35 -2.74
CA SER A 50 0.47 -16.95 -1.60
C SER A 50 1.95 -16.57 -1.52
N VAL A 51 2.52 -16.02 -2.59
CA VAL A 51 3.90 -15.53 -2.63
C VAL A 51 3.91 -14.02 -2.44
N TYR A 52 4.44 -13.57 -1.33
CA TYR A 52 4.48 -12.16 -0.94
C TYR A 52 5.69 -11.86 -0.05
N TYR A 53 6.01 -10.59 0.12
CA TYR A 53 7.05 -10.11 1.01
C TYR A 53 6.53 -10.05 2.45
N CYS A 54 7.21 -10.77 3.35
CA CYS A 54 6.87 -10.80 4.76
C CYS A 54 7.54 -9.63 5.49
N ALA A 55 6.89 -9.14 6.52
CA ALA A 55 7.47 -8.15 7.44
C ALA A 55 8.67 -8.74 8.19
N GLY A 56 9.70 -7.93 8.39
CA GLY A 56 10.82 -8.24 9.27
C GLY A 56 10.42 -8.37 10.75
N GLU A 57 11.31 -8.88 11.57
CA GLU A 57 11.05 -9.01 13.02
C GLU A 57 10.90 -7.66 13.70
N SER A 58 11.72 -6.66 13.33
CA SER A 58 11.63 -5.29 13.81
C SER A 58 10.30 -4.63 13.45
N ALA A 59 9.79 -4.86 12.25
CA ALA A 59 8.49 -4.36 11.83
C ALA A 59 7.35 -5.00 12.63
N ARG A 60 7.41 -6.30 12.90
CA ARG A 60 6.41 -6.97 13.73
C ARG A 60 6.41 -6.50 15.17
N ALA A 61 7.61 -6.20 15.71
CA ALA A 61 7.77 -5.68 17.06
C ALA A 61 7.25 -4.24 17.22
N ALA A 62 7.16 -3.49 16.12
CA ALA A 62 6.64 -2.12 16.10
C ALA A 62 5.10 -2.05 15.98
N LEU A 63 4.41 -3.19 15.80
CA LEU A 63 2.95 -3.22 15.74
C LEU A 63 2.32 -2.95 17.12
N PRO A 64 1.16 -2.28 17.17
CA PRO A 64 0.29 -2.26 18.35
C PRO A 64 -0.13 -3.69 18.77
N GLU A 65 -0.64 -3.86 20.00
CA GLU A 65 -1.01 -5.18 20.53
C GLU A 65 -2.04 -5.93 19.67
N ALA A 66 -3.00 -5.21 19.09
CA ALA A 66 -4.03 -5.79 18.25
C ALA A 66 -4.53 -4.79 17.19
N PRO A 67 -4.94 -5.28 16.01
CA PRO A 67 -5.60 -4.43 15.03
C PRO A 67 -7.02 -4.04 15.47
N VAL A 68 -7.45 -2.84 15.08
CA VAL A 68 -8.84 -2.43 15.17
C VAL A 68 -9.65 -3.12 14.07
N LYS A 69 -10.85 -3.61 14.44
CA LYS A 69 -11.74 -4.35 13.54
C LYS A 69 -12.98 -3.53 13.23
N LEU A 70 -13.14 -3.10 12.00
CA LEU A 70 -14.22 -2.24 11.52
C LEU A 70 -15.05 -2.98 10.46
N GLY A 71 -15.88 -3.92 10.92
CA GLY A 71 -16.62 -4.81 10.03
C GLY A 71 -15.69 -5.78 9.31
N ASN A 72 -15.57 -5.64 7.99
CA ASN A 72 -14.69 -6.43 7.15
C ASN A 72 -13.29 -5.81 6.92
N VAL A 73 -12.99 -4.69 7.59
CA VAL A 73 -11.71 -3.99 7.53
C VAL A 73 -10.96 -4.20 8.82
N ASN A 74 -9.70 -4.62 8.73
CA ASN A 74 -8.74 -4.59 9.82
C ASN A 74 -7.73 -3.49 9.54
N ALA A 75 -7.35 -2.73 10.57
CA ALA A 75 -6.28 -1.75 10.50
C ALA A 75 -5.48 -1.73 11.81
N TRP A 76 -4.19 -1.50 11.72
CA TRP A 76 -3.34 -1.24 12.87
C TRP A 76 -3.39 0.26 13.17
N PHE A 77 -3.80 0.62 14.37
CA PHE A 77 -3.92 2.01 14.82
C PHE A 77 -2.70 2.40 15.63
N PHE A 78 -1.97 3.39 15.15
CA PHE A 78 -0.81 4.00 15.82
C PHE A 78 -1.26 5.35 16.34
N ASP A 79 -1.41 5.44 17.66
CA ASP A 79 -1.88 6.60 18.42
C ASP A 79 -0.74 7.61 18.59
N GLY A 80 -0.92 8.80 18.08
CA GLY A 80 0.00 9.94 18.22
C GLY A 80 -0.53 10.95 19.26
N PRO A 81 0.29 11.92 19.69
CA PRO A 81 -0.16 12.94 20.62
C PRO A 81 -1.10 14.01 20.03
N GLY A 82 -1.43 13.95 18.74
CA GLY A 82 -2.34 14.88 18.06
C GLY A 82 -3.74 14.32 17.93
N GLU A 83 -4.77 15.19 17.90
CA GLU A 83 -6.17 14.78 17.87
C GLU A 83 -6.93 15.21 16.60
N ASP A 84 -6.34 16.12 15.79
CA ASP A 84 -7.07 16.78 14.69
C ASP A 84 -6.86 16.11 13.32
N THR A 85 -5.77 15.39 13.13
CA THR A 85 -5.36 14.87 11.81
C THR A 85 -4.98 13.40 11.89
N ALA A 86 -5.57 12.60 11.03
CA ALA A 86 -5.23 11.19 10.89
C ALA A 86 -4.82 10.82 9.46
N LEU A 87 -3.94 9.84 9.35
CA LEU A 87 -3.45 9.29 8.09
C LEU A 87 -3.92 7.85 7.92
N ILE A 88 -4.53 7.54 6.78
CA ILE A 88 -4.90 6.19 6.38
C ILE A 88 -3.91 5.70 5.32
N PHE A 89 -3.18 4.64 5.64
CA PHE A 89 -2.10 4.11 4.81
C PHE A 89 -2.48 2.80 4.10
N TYR A 90 -2.33 2.77 2.79
CA TYR A 90 -2.54 1.61 1.94
C TYR A 90 -1.19 0.98 1.54
N PRO A 91 -0.92 -0.27 1.99
CA PRO A 91 0.31 -1.01 1.68
C PRO A 91 0.50 -1.31 0.20
N GLY A 92 1.75 -1.48 -0.20
CA GLY A 92 2.10 -1.97 -1.53
C GLY A 92 1.61 -3.38 -1.81
N ALA A 93 1.44 -3.72 -3.09
CA ALA A 93 0.97 -5.04 -3.49
C ALA A 93 1.94 -6.14 -3.08
N LYS A 94 1.37 -7.25 -2.59
CA LYS A 94 2.13 -8.43 -2.16
C LYS A 94 3.14 -8.15 -1.02
N VAL A 95 2.92 -7.08 -0.26
CA VAL A 95 3.66 -6.77 0.96
C VAL A 95 2.74 -6.93 2.15
N GLU A 96 3.22 -7.58 3.20
CA GLU A 96 2.51 -7.68 4.47
C GLU A 96 2.37 -6.29 5.10
N ALA A 97 1.17 -5.91 5.54
CA ALA A 97 0.92 -4.59 6.12
C ALA A 97 1.90 -4.28 7.26
N ALA A 98 2.16 -5.25 8.12
CA ALA A 98 3.10 -5.13 9.22
C ALA A 98 4.49 -4.58 8.82
N ALA A 99 4.92 -4.76 7.57
CA ALA A 99 6.20 -4.21 7.11
C ALA A 99 6.29 -2.68 7.18
N TYR A 100 5.15 -2.00 7.18
CA TYR A 100 5.07 -0.53 7.28
C TYR A 100 4.95 -0.02 8.72
N ALA A 101 4.87 -0.91 9.72
CA ALA A 101 4.72 -0.50 11.12
C ALA A 101 5.81 0.47 11.60
N PRO A 102 7.11 0.31 11.26
CA PRO A 102 8.12 1.26 11.69
C PRO A 102 7.92 2.68 11.11
N LEU A 103 7.42 2.79 9.88
CA LEU A 103 7.08 4.09 9.29
C LEU A 103 5.86 4.71 9.99
N MET A 104 4.82 3.92 10.26
CA MET A 104 3.63 4.39 10.97
C MET A 104 3.96 4.83 12.40
N GLN A 105 4.82 4.09 13.11
CA GLN A 105 5.30 4.47 14.43
C GLN A 105 6.04 5.82 14.39
N LYS A 106 6.95 6.01 13.44
CA LYS A 106 7.66 7.29 13.28
C LYS A 106 6.70 8.45 12.97
N LEU A 107 5.68 8.22 12.17
CA LEU A 107 4.65 9.22 11.89
C LEU A 107 3.82 9.53 13.14
N SER A 108 3.43 8.51 13.93
CA SER A 108 2.68 8.76 15.16
C SER A 108 3.49 9.54 16.19
N GLU A 109 4.80 9.30 16.31
CA GLU A 109 5.70 10.06 17.16
C GLU A 109 5.78 11.57 16.79
N THR A 110 5.42 11.94 15.54
CA THR A 110 5.33 13.36 15.12
C THR A 110 4.01 14.04 15.46
N GLY A 111 3.05 13.32 16.02
CA GLY A 111 1.74 13.84 16.41
C GLY A 111 0.64 13.53 15.41
N LEU A 112 0.79 12.49 14.61
CA LEU A 112 -0.16 12.10 13.57
C LEU A 112 -0.74 10.72 13.87
N ASP A 113 -2.04 10.61 14.07
CA ASP A 113 -2.70 9.31 14.17
C ASP A 113 -2.65 8.57 12.86
N CYS A 114 -2.26 7.27 12.89
CA CYS A 114 -2.07 6.50 11.66
C CYS A 114 -2.84 5.19 11.67
N PHE A 115 -3.58 4.94 10.59
CA PHE A 115 -4.30 3.68 10.34
C PHE A 115 -3.61 2.92 9.20
N LEU A 116 -2.88 1.87 9.53
CA LEU A 116 -2.27 0.97 8.54
C LEU A 116 -3.26 -0.14 8.18
N VAL A 117 -3.78 -0.11 6.97
CA VAL A 117 -4.87 -1.02 6.55
C VAL A 117 -4.32 -2.39 6.15
N GLU A 118 -4.94 -3.47 6.64
CA GLU A 118 -4.70 -4.82 6.13
C GLU A 118 -5.55 -5.06 4.86
N MET A 119 -4.90 -5.11 3.71
CA MET A 119 -5.61 -5.31 2.45
C MET A 119 -5.89 -6.78 2.17
N PRO A 120 -7.12 -7.14 1.69
CA PRO A 120 -7.44 -8.49 1.28
C PRO A 120 -6.43 -9.01 0.26
N LEU A 121 -5.92 -10.23 0.48
CA LEU A 121 -4.88 -10.85 -0.36
C LEU A 121 -3.63 -9.98 -0.57
N ARG A 122 -3.41 -8.96 0.25
CA ARG A 122 -2.32 -7.96 0.14
C ARG A 122 -2.36 -7.16 -1.18
N PHE A 123 -3.57 -6.87 -1.65
CA PHE A 123 -3.81 -6.03 -2.82
C PHE A 123 -4.84 -4.96 -2.48
N ALA A 124 -4.43 -3.71 -2.51
CA ALA A 124 -5.26 -2.56 -2.13
C ALA A 124 -6.53 -2.42 -2.99
N PHE A 125 -6.51 -2.88 -4.24
CA PHE A 125 -7.70 -2.86 -5.10
C PHE A 125 -8.86 -3.74 -4.61
N PHE A 126 -8.59 -4.75 -3.79
CA PHE A 126 -9.65 -5.56 -3.17
C PHE A 126 -10.24 -4.93 -1.90
N GLY A 127 -9.61 -3.90 -1.37
CA GLY A 127 -10.04 -3.16 -0.20
C GLY A 127 -10.01 -1.63 -0.41
N MET A 128 -10.17 -1.15 -1.64
CA MET A 128 -9.99 0.26 -2.01
C MET A 128 -10.84 1.21 -1.16
N ASN A 129 -12.05 0.79 -0.77
CA ASN A 129 -12.97 1.57 0.05
C ASN A 129 -12.83 1.28 1.57
N ALA A 130 -11.70 0.71 2.01
CA ALA A 130 -11.47 0.44 3.43
C ALA A 130 -11.49 1.73 4.28
N ALA A 131 -11.06 2.84 3.71
CA ALA A 131 -11.07 4.15 4.37
C ALA A 131 -12.47 4.57 4.81
N ASP A 132 -13.55 4.24 4.08
CA ASP A 132 -14.93 4.57 4.48
C ASP A 132 -15.31 4.00 5.85
N ARG A 133 -14.77 2.81 6.20
CA ARG A 133 -15.04 2.19 7.50
C ARG A 133 -14.29 2.86 8.63
N ILE A 134 -13.10 3.38 8.33
CA ILE A 134 -12.26 4.09 9.30
C ILE A 134 -12.85 5.47 9.55
N THR A 135 -13.14 6.24 8.51
CA THR A 135 -13.70 7.59 8.62
C THR A 135 -15.10 7.61 9.23
N ALA A 136 -15.87 6.53 9.08
CA ALA A 136 -17.17 6.39 9.74
C ALA A 136 -17.08 6.02 11.24
N ALA A 137 -15.93 5.50 11.71
CA ALA A 137 -15.73 5.05 13.09
C ALA A 137 -14.98 6.05 13.96
N TYR A 138 -14.25 6.97 13.35
CA TYR A 138 -13.43 7.95 14.02
C TYR A 138 -13.74 9.36 13.50
N ASP A 139 -13.65 10.37 14.37
CA ASP A 139 -13.96 11.76 14.05
C ASP A 139 -12.69 12.60 14.08
N TYR A 140 -12.07 12.80 12.90
CA TYR A 140 -10.94 13.69 12.71
C TYR A 140 -11.30 14.83 11.78
N GLN A 141 -10.74 16.02 12.04
CA GLN A 141 -10.96 17.20 11.19
C GLN A 141 -10.31 17.03 9.82
N ASN A 142 -9.13 16.38 9.79
CA ASN A 142 -8.34 16.24 8.58
C ASN A 142 -7.97 14.77 8.33
N TRP A 143 -8.44 14.23 7.23
CA TRP A 143 -8.07 12.90 6.77
C TRP A 143 -7.02 12.96 5.67
N ILE A 144 -5.85 12.38 5.90
CA ILE A 144 -4.79 12.23 4.90
C ILE A 144 -4.83 10.81 4.34
N MET A 145 -4.99 10.67 3.04
CA MET A 145 -4.78 9.39 2.40
C MET A 145 -3.30 9.22 2.04
N ALA A 146 -2.78 8.04 2.28
CA ALA A 146 -1.41 7.71 1.92
C ALA A 146 -1.29 6.28 1.38
N GLY A 147 -0.25 6.01 0.63
CA GLY A 147 0.03 4.64 0.20
C GLY A 147 1.34 4.51 -0.57
N HIS A 148 1.83 3.27 -0.59
CA HIS A 148 3.07 2.90 -1.26
C HIS A 148 2.79 2.07 -2.51
N SER A 149 3.52 2.36 -3.60
CA SER A 149 3.46 1.56 -4.83
C SER A 149 2.01 1.38 -5.31
N LEU A 150 1.55 0.16 -5.56
CA LEU A 150 0.16 -0.12 -5.96
C LEU A 150 -0.87 0.32 -4.90
N GLY A 151 -0.52 0.33 -3.61
CA GLY A 151 -1.34 0.88 -2.54
C GLY A 151 -1.55 2.39 -2.70
N GLY A 152 -0.51 3.10 -3.14
CA GLY A 152 -0.61 4.53 -3.46
C GLY A 152 -1.51 4.79 -4.66
N VAL A 153 -1.46 3.96 -5.70
CA VAL A 153 -2.41 4.05 -6.83
C VAL A 153 -3.85 3.89 -6.31
N ALA A 154 -4.11 2.89 -5.46
CA ALA A 154 -5.44 2.68 -4.90
C ALA A 154 -5.89 3.86 -4.00
N ALA A 155 -4.97 4.41 -3.18
CA ALA A 155 -5.23 5.60 -2.36
C ALA A 155 -5.57 6.82 -3.23
N SER A 156 -4.85 7.02 -4.36
CA SER A 156 -5.14 8.11 -5.28
C SER A 156 -6.51 7.99 -5.96
N VAL A 157 -6.90 6.76 -6.32
CA VAL A 157 -8.23 6.48 -6.90
C VAL A 157 -9.33 6.72 -5.88
N TYR A 158 -9.13 6.30 -4.62
CA TYR A 158 -10.05 6.60 -3.53
C TYR A 158 -10.20 8.12 -3.34
N THR A 159 -9.09 8.83 -3.21
CA THR A 159 -9.05 10.29 -3.03
C THR A 159 -9.76 11.04 -4.15
N ALA A 160 -9.53 10.67 -5.40
CA ALA A 160 -10.19 11.30 -6.55
C ALA A 160 -11.72 11.14 -6.54
N LYS A 161 -12.24 10.10 -5.88
CA LYS A 161 -13.68 9.86 -5.72
C LYS A 161 -14.27 10.51 -4.47
N HIS A 162 -13.45 10.95 -3.52
CA HIS A 162 -13.86 11.53 -2.24
C HIS A 162 -13.19 12.88 -1.98
N PRO A 163 -13.27 13.85 -2.93
CA PRO A 163 -12.52 15.10 -2.86
C PRO A 163 -12.89 15.97 -1.65
N ASP A 164 -14.11 15.84 -1.14
CA ASP A 164 -14.61 16.64 -0.01
C ASP A 164 -14.28 16.01 1.36
N SER A 165 -13.85 14.75 1.39
CA SER A 165 -13.59 14.00 2.62
C SER A 165 -12.09 13.78 2.89
N VAL A 166 -11.23 14.05 1.90
CA VAL A 166 -9.78 13.86 2.01
C VAL A 166 -9.09 15.22 1.97
N ALA A 167 -8.40 15.56 3.04
CA ALA A 167 -7.70 16.84 3.20
C ALA A 167 -6.30 16.86 2.55
N GLY A 168 -5.74 15.70 2.18
CA GLY A 168 -4.45 15.61 1.49
C GLY A 168 -4.11 14.18 1.07
N LEU A 169 -3.18 14.05 0.11
CA LEU A 169 -2.71 12.76 -0.42
C LEU A 169 -1.19 12.69 -0.39
N VAL A 170 -0.66 11.59 0.14
CA VAL A 170 0.78 11.27 0.14
C VAL A 170 1.02 9.98 -0.64
N LEU A 171 1.83 10.03 -1.67
CA LEU A 171 2.21 8.87 -2.46
C LEU A 171 3.70 8.55 -2.31
N LEU A 172 4.00 7.34 -1.85
CA LEU A 172 5.35 6.81 -1.72
C LEU A 172 5.65 5.88 -2.90
N ALA A 173 6.65 6.21 -3.72
CA ALA A 173 7.02 5.41 -4.91
C ALA A 173 5.79 5.03 -5.75
N SER A 174 4.91 5.99 -6.01
CA SER A 174 3.62 5.79 -6.67
C SER A 174 3.17 7.06 -7.40
N TYR A 175 2.11 6.95 -8.18
CA TYR A 175 1.56 8.06 -8.95
C TYR A 175 0.03 7.94 -9.09
N PRO A 176 -0.69 9.07 -9.26
CA PRO A 176 -2.12 9.06 -9.51
C PRO A 176 -2.43 8.60 -10.93
N THR A 177 -3.54 7.90 -11.11
CA THR A 177 -4.07 7.47 -12.41
C THR A 177 -5.33 8.23 -12.82
N GLN A 178 -5.79 9.15 -11.98
CA GLN A 178 -6.92 10.02 -12.23
C GLN A 178 -6.52 11.47 -11.88
N LYS A 179 -7.19 12.45 -12.50
CA LYS A 179 -6.96 13.86 -12.18
C LYS A 179 -7.29 14.13 -10.71
N LEU A 180 -6.35 14.77 -10.03
CA LEU A 180 -6.53 15.28 -8.67
C LEU A 180 -6.79 16.78 -8.76
N GLU A 181 -7.94 17.23 -8.24
CA GLU A 181 -8.30 18.65 -8.29
C GLU A 181 -8.24 19.25 -6.88
N LYS A 182 -7.59 20.43 -6.77
CA LYS A 182 -7.58 21.29 -5.57
C LYS A 182 -7.24 20.57 -4.25
N LEU A 183 -6.43 19.52 -4.31
CA LEU A 183 -6.05 18.72 -3.16
C LEU A 183 -4.56 18.92 -2.86
N PRO A 184 -4.16 19.18 -1.62
CA PRO A 184 -2.76 19.09 -1.22
C PRO A 184 -2.19 17.70 -1.56
N TYR A 185 -1.06 17.67 -2.27
CA TYR A 185 -0.44 16.45 -2.74
C TYR A 185 1.07 16.45 -2.52
N LEU A 186 1.57 15.37 -1.93
CA LEU A 186 2.99 15.11 -1.72
C LEU A 186 3.37 13.78 -2.37
N SER A 187 4.33 13.83 -3.28
CA SER A 187 4.95 12.64 -3.88
C SER A 187 6.35 12.45 -3.32
N ILE A 188 6.66 11.24 -2.83
CA ILE A 188 7.99 10.90 -2.31
C ILE A 188 8.49 9.66 -3.03
N CYS A 189 9.69 9.69 -3.61
CA CYS A 189 10.31 8.53 -4.23
C CYS A 189 11.78 8.40 -3.82
N GLY A 190 12.32 7.19 -3.91
CA GLY A 190 13.74 6.95 -3.73
C GLY A 190 14.52 7.28 -5.02
N GLU A 191 15.74 7.82 -4.87
CA GLU A 191 16.63 8.10 -5.99
C GLU A 191 16.99 6.83 -6.78
N ASN A 192 17.21 5.73 -6.06
CA ASN A 192 17.64 4.44 -6.61
C ASN A 192 16.46 3.49 -6.90
N ASP A 193 15.21 3.97 -6.79
CA ASP A 193 14.02 3.17 -7.09
C ASP A 193 14.00 2.76 -8.58
N LYS A 194 14.07 1.44 -8.83
CA LYS A 194 13.96 0.82 -10.17
C LYS A 194 12.68 0.01 -10.37
N VAL A 195 11.78 -0.02 -9.39
CA VAL A 195 10.47 -0.67 -9.46
C VAL A 195 9.42 0.31 -9.95
N LEU A 196 9.49 1.57 -9.51
CA LEU A 196 8.62 2.64 -9.99
C LEU A 196 8.76 2.81 -11.50
N ASP A 197 7.65 2.65 -12.22
CA ASP A 197 7.61 2.96 -13.64
C ASP A 197 7.77 4.48 -13.86
N ARG A 198 9.01 4.88 -14.16
CA ARG A 198 9.38 6.29 -14.32
C ARG A 198 8.67 6.97 -15.48
N GLU A 199 8.38 6.23 -16.56
CA GLU A 199 7.67 6.79 -17.71
C GLU A 199 6.22 7.12 -17.33
N SER A 200 5.53 6.18 -16.67
CA SER A 200 4.17 6.40 -16.17
C SER A 200 4.13 7.48 -15.07
N TYR A 201 5.14 7.50 -14.20
CA TYR A 201 5.27 8.54 -13.17
C TYR A 201 5.36 9.94 -13.79
N GLU A 202 6.24 10.15 -14.77
CA GLU A 202 6.38 11.45 -15.44
C GLU A 202 5.11 11.83 -16.21
N LYS A 203 4.47 10.89 -16.90
CA LYS A 203 3.18 11.13 -17.57
C LYS A 203 2.09 11.54 -16.58
N SER A 204 2.12 11.01 -15.36
CA SER A 204 1.13 11.30 -14.34
C SER A 204 1.15 12.75 -13.84
N ARG A 205 2.24 13.49 -14.08
CA ARG A 205 2.34 14.92 -13.70
C ARG A 205 1.20 15.77 -14.26
N ALA A 206 0.67 15.40 -15.43
CA ALA A 206 -0.52 16.04 -16.01
C ALA A 206 -1.81 15.86 -15.18
N LEU A 207 -1.79 14.88 -14.24
CA LEU A 207 -2.90 14.57 -13.34
C LEU A 207 -2.74 15.22 -11.95
N TRP A 208 -1.59 15.81 -11.67
CA TRP A 208 -1.29 16.40 -10.36
C TRP A 208 -2.07 17.71 -10.17
N PRO A 209 -2.43 18.04 -8.92
CA PRO A 209 -3.04 19.33 -8.62
C PRO A 209 -2.00 20.45 -8.64
N ASP A 210 -2.48 21.69 -8.77
CA ASP A 210 -1.63 22.84 -8.59
C ASP A 210 -1.04 22.89 -7.17
N GLY A 211 0.25 23.23 -7.04
CA GLY A 211 0.94 23.26 -5.75
C GLY A 211 1.40 21.89 -5.23
N ALA A 212 1.32 20.84 -6.07
CA ALA A 212 1.89 19.53 -5.75
C ALA A 212 3.36 19.66 -5.32
N ARG A 213 3.75 18.94 -4.27
CA ARG A 213 5.14 18.86 -3.82
C ARG A 213 5.73 17.50 -4.16
N GLU A 214 6.99 17.51 -4.51
CA GLU A 214 7.77 16.29 -4.81
C GLU A 214 9.04 16.30 -4.00
N LEU A 215 9.37 15.12 -3.45
CA LEU A 215 10.63 14.86 -2.76
C LEU A 215 11.26 13.59 -3.31
N GLN A 216 12.52 13.68 -3.70
CA GLN A 216 13.35 12.53 -3.97
C GLN A 216 14.31 12.30 -2.80
N ILE A 217 14.28 11.10 -2.20
CA ILE A 217 15.17 10.74 -1.08
C ILE A 217 16.50 10.25 -1.65
N PRO A 218 17.61 10.98 -1.44
CA PRO A 218 18.91 10.56 -1.92
C PRO A 218 19.34 9.20 -1.33
N GLY A 219 19.77 8.30 -2.20
CA GLY A 219 20.17 6.94 -1.83
C GLY A 219 19.00 6.00 -1.48
N GLY A 220 17.77 6.49 -1.42
CA GLY A 220 16.59 5.66 -1.16
C GLY A 220 16.21 4.78 -2.35
N ASN A 221 15.50 3.67 -2.10
CA ASN A 221 14.97 2.79 -3.14
C ASN A 221 13.48 2.48 -2.90
N HIS A 222 12.89 1.58 -3.71
CA HIS A 222 11.47 1.23 -3.59
C HIS A 222 11.14 0.52 -2.28
N ALA A 223 11.94 -0.49 -1.93
CA ALA A 223 11.71 -1.32 -0.74
C ALA A 223 11.96 -0.57 0.58
N GLY A 224 12.79 0.46 0.58
CA GLY A 224 13.20 1.19 1.78
C GLY A 224 12.08 1.95 2.50
N PHE A 225 10.90 2.11 1.90
CA PHE A 225 9.71 2.67 2.58
C PHE A 225 9.08 1.74 3.61
N ALA A 226 9.52 0.46 3.66
CA ALA A 226 9.01 -0.55 4.59
C ALA A 226 10.13 -1.50 5.03
N ASP A 227 9.84 -2.41 5.96
CA ASP A 227 10.79 -3.42 6.44
C ASP A 227 10.32 -4.82 6.03
N TYR A 228 10.63 -5.19 4.77
CA TYR A 228 10.38 -6.53 4.19
C TYR A 228 11.59 -7.09 3.45
N GLY A 229 12.74 -6.44 3.58
CA GLY A 229 13.97 -6.82 2.88
C GLY A 229 14.01 -6.39 1.41
N PRO A 230 15.01 -6.86 0.66
CA PRO A 230 15.20 -6.43 -0.72
C PRO A 230 14.09 -6.92 -1.64
N GLN A 231 13.64 -6.05 -2.55
CA GLN A 231 12.65 -6.36 -3.57
C GLN A 231 13.32 -6.74 -4.90
N ARG A 232 12.81 -7.80 -5.53
CA ARG A 232 13.31 -8.20 -6.84
C ARG A 232 13.11 -7.08 -7.88
N GLY A 233 14.19 -6.72 -8.55
CA GLY A 233 14.18 -5.70 -9.61
C GLY A 233 14.37 -4.27 -9.10
N ASP A 234 14.47 -4.08 -7.78
CA ASP A 234 14.75 -2.78 -7.20
C ASP A 234 16.23 -2.39 -7.35
N GLY A 235 16.51 -1.10 -7.18
CA GLY A 235 17.86 -0.56 -7.12
C GLY A 235 18.53 -0.82 -5.77
N GLU A 236 19.85 -0.80 -5.76
CA GLU A 236 20.62 -0.90 -4.54
C GLU A 236 20.44 0.38 -3.70
N ALA A 237 20.06 0.21 -2.43
CA ALA A 237 19.90 1.32 -1.52
C ALA A 237 21.26 1.85 -1.06
N GLY A 238 21.45 3.17 -1.09
CA GLY A 238 22.60 3.87 -0.54
C GLY A 238 22.43 4.25 0.93
N ILE A 239 21.22 4.08 1.49
CA ILE A 239 20.86 4.35 2.88
C ILE A 239 20.08 3.16 3.46
N THR A 240 19.98 3.08 4.78
CA THR A 240 19.20 2.03 5.43
C THR A 240 17.68 2.28 5.29
N PRO A 241 16.85 1.21 5.36
CA PRO A 241 15.38 1.40 5.40
C PRO A 241 14.95 2.30 6.56
N THR A 242 15.57 2.15 7.74
CA THR A 242 15.30 3.00 8.90
C THR A 242 15.54 4.48 8.60
N GLU A 243 16.64 4.80 7.93
CA GLU A 243 16.96 6.19 7.55
C GLU A 243 15.98 6.72 6.50
N GLN A 244 15.63 5.93 5.49
CA GLN A 244 14.65 6.32 4.48
C GLN A 244 13.29 6.59 5.11
N GLN A 245 12.83 5.72 6.00
CA GLN A 245 11.56 5.87 6.73
C GLN A 245 11.57 7.11 7.64
N THR A 246 12.69 7.40 8.31
CA THR A 246 12.83 8.62 9.13
C THR A 246 12.68 9.87 8.27
N ARG A 247 13.43 9.97 7.18
CA ARG A 247 13.32 11.10 6.24
C ARG A 247 11.93 11.22 5.62
N THR A 248 11.27 10.08 5.37
CA THR A 248 9.88 10.04 4.86
C THR A 248 8.91 10.59 5.90
N ALA A 249 9.01 10.15 7.16
CA ALA A 249 8.14 10.62 8.24
C ALA A 249 8.31 12.11 8.52
N GLU A 250 9.55 12.60 8.58
CA GLU A 250 9.87 14.02 8.72
C GLU A 250 9.25 14.84 7.58
N ALA A 251 9.45 14.43 6.34
CA ALA A 251 8.91 15.14 5.18
C ALA A 251 7.37 15.19 5.18
N ILE A 252 6.70 14.10 5.54
CA ILE A 252 5.23 14.05 5.65
C ILE A 252 4.76 14.96 6.79
N SER A 253 5.39 14.90 7.97
CA SER A 253 5.05 15.73 9.12
C SER A 253 5.23 17.22 8.81
N ASP A 254 6.36 17.61 8.23
CA ASP A 254 6.63 18.99 7.84
C ASP A 254 5.60 19.49 6.82
N TRP A 255 5.26 18.66 5.84
CA TRP A 255 4.25 19.00 4.84
C TRP A 255 2.86 19.19 5.47
N ILE A 256 2.41 18.28 6.33
CA ILE A 256 1.13 18.39 7.05
C ILE A 256 1.11 19.64 7.93
N ASN A 257 2.21 19.95 8.62
CA ASN A 257 2.32 21.17 9.43
C ASN A 257 2.16 22.44 8.59
N THR A 258 2.63 22.46 7.32
CA THR A 258 2.39 23.61 6.44
C THR A 258 0.94 23.77 6.01
N LEU A 259 0.12 22.71 6.08
CA LEU A 259 -1.28 22.73 5.68
C LEU A 259 -2.21 23.16 6.82
N PHE A 260 -1.99 22.66 8.03
CA PHE A 260 -2.96 22.71 9.11
C PHE A 260 -2.50 23.46 10.36
N ARG A 261 -1.20 23.72 10.55
CA ARG A 261 -0.77 24.57 11.67
C ARG A 261 -0.79 26.04 11.26
N PRO A 262 -1.43 26.93 12.05
CA PRO A 262 -1.38 28.35 11.77
C PRO A 262 0.08 28.84 11.81
N THR A 263 0.48 29.56 10.79
CA THR A 263 1.77 30.28 10.79
C THR A 263 1.80 31.16 12.04
N PRO A 264 2.82 31.05 12.92
CA PRO A 264 2.94 31.95 14.04
C PRO A 264 2.94 33.39 13.50
N PRO A 265 2.21 34.33 14.14
CA PRO A 265 2.19 35.71 13.66
C PRO A 265 3.63 36.21 13.55
N ALA A 266 3.94 36.79 12.39
CA ALA A 266 5.27 37.40 12.17
C ALA A 266 5.62 38.27 13.37
N ALA A 267 6.77 38.01 14.00
CA ALA A 267 7.24 38.80 15.12
C ALA A 267 7.21 40.26 14.66
N ARG A 268 6.35 41.08 15.29
CA ARG A 268 6.36 42.50 15.03
C ARG A 268 7.76 42.99 15.41
N ALA A 269 8.50 43.41 14.41
CA ALA A 269 9.72 44.21 14.63
C ALA A 269 9.34 45.41 15.46
N VAL A 270 9.92 45.45 16.68
CA VAL A 270 9.82 46.60 17.61
C VAL A 270 10.87 47.62 17.21
#